data_ae58ce302abe9be7616bb183bb25c775
#
_entry.id   ae58ce302abe9be7616bb183bb25c775
#
_cell.length_a   1.000
_cell.length_b   1.000
_cell.length_c   1.000
_cell.angle_alpha   90.00
_cell.angle_beta   90.00
_cell.angle_gamma   90.00
#
_symmetry.space_group_name_H-M   'P 1'
#
loop_
_entity.id
_entity.type
_entity.pdbx_description
1 polymer ?
#
loop_
_entity_poly.entity_id
_entity_poly.type
_entity_poly.pdbx_seq_one_letter_code
_entity_poly.pdbx_strand_id
1 'polypeptide(L)'
;MNAWLLLERTEHLLPNLYRQVALPDLTRLFDSTPLAAYDEQSPLLVKDDGSKLFAAIQQAPEQWPGLILRSEHSTTAVLAHLRQILFVNFDQNRKGVLRYSNPTTASYFFPACTAGELKFWLGPLTHLSWYGGSWPDKATGQMKWHALENPAANEWQALAVGHQSALSSGQQQALERQQQEHSVYLQSHLQQPSTGQES
;
A
#
# COMPACT_ATOMS: atom_id res chain seq x y z
N MET A 1 -13.62 0.73 -16.77
CA MET A 1 -12.58 0.99 -15.74
C MET A 1 -12.63 -0.14 -14.72
N ASN A 2 -11.51 -0.83 -14.53
CA ASN A 2 -11.39 -1.92 -13.57
C ASN A 2 -10.96 -1.37 -12.20
N ALA A 3 -11.38 -2.03 -11.12
CA ALA A 3 -10.98 -1.70 -9.75
C ALA A 3 -10.42 -2.92 -9.04
N TRP A 4 -9.46 -2.69 -8.16
CA TRP A 4 -8.85 -3.72 -7.30
C TRP A 4 -8.59 -3.15 -5.91
N LEU A 5 -8.48 -4.05 -4.97
CA LEU A 5 -8.08 -3.80 -3.60
C LEU A 5 -6.73 -4.49 -3.39
N LEU A 6 -5.70 -3.75 -3.05
CA LEU A 6 -4.40 -4.30 -2.65
C LEU A 6 -4.33 -4.26 -1.13
N LEU A 7 -4.66 -5.39 -0.50
CA LEU A 7 -4.86 -5.49 0.94
C LEU A 7 -3.62 -6.07 1.63
N GLU A 8 -3.18 -5.42 2.71
CA GLU A 8 -2.10 -5.91 3.56
C GLU A 8 -2.50 -7.20 4.28
N ARG A 9 -1.53 -8.10 4.41
CA ARG A 9 -1.73 -9.37 5.10
C ARG A 9 -1.77 -9.15 6.60
N THR A 10 -2.99 -9.21 7.16
CA THR A 10 -3.23 -9.22 8.61
C THR A 10 -3.78 -10.57 9.03
N GLU A 11 -3.74 -10.88 10.32
CA GLU A 11 -4.28 -12.11 10.88
C GLU A 11 -5.76 -12.34 10.51
N HIS A 12 -6.53 -11.26 10.44
CA HIS A 12 -7.98 -11.33 10.20
C HIS A 12 -8.39 -11.12 8.74
N LEU A 13 -7.43 -10.81 7.83
CA LEU A 13 -7.78 -10.46 6.46
C LEU A 13 -8.57 -11.57 5.76
N LEU A 14 -8.05 -12.78 5.71
CA LEU A 14 -8.70 -13.88 4.98
C LEU A 14 -10.07 -14.25 5.58
N PRO A 15 -10.21 -14.45 6.90
CA PRO A 15 -11.52 -14.68 7.49
C PRO A 15 -12.53 -13.58 7.18
N ASN A 16 -12.14 -12.31 7.23
CA ASN A 16 -13.00 -11.19 6.92
C ASN A 16 -13.36 -11.15 5.43
N LEU A 17 -12.39 -11.40 4.55
CA LEU A 17 -12.60 -11.42 3.09
C LEU A 17 -13.64 -12.49 2.69
N TYR A 18 -13.47 -13.72 3.18
CA TYR A 18 -14.39 -14.82 2.88
C TYR A 18 -15.78 -14.65 3.47
N ARG A 19 -15.98 -13.79 4.48
CA ARG A 19 -17.31 -13.39 4.95
C ARG A 19 -18.02 -12.44 4.00
N GLN A 20 -17.26 -11.62 3.25
CA GLN A 20 -17.81 -10.64 2.31
C GLN A 20 -17.99 -11.23 0.90
N VAL A 21 -17.06 -12.08 0.48
CA VAL A 21 -17.00 -12.65 -0.87
C VAL A 21 -16.77 -14.15 -0.79
N ALA A 22 -17.70 -14.95 -1.35
CA ALA A 22 -17.61 -16.41 -1.27
C ALA A 22 -16.41 -16.98 -2.04
N LEU A 23 -16.12 -16.43 -3.23
CA LEU A 23 -15.01 -16.85 -4.10
C LEU A 23 -14.29 -15.60 -4.62
N PRO A 24 -13.41 -14.98 -3.81
CA PRO A 24 -12.71 -13.80 -4.24
C PRO A 24 -11.68 -14.12 -5.34
N ASP A 25 -11.66 -13.34 -6.42
CA ASP A 25 -10.60 -13.34 -7.42
C ASP A 25 -9.40 -12.62 -6.83
N LEU A 26 -8.47 -13.38 -6.28
CA LEU A 26 -7.31 -12.87 -5.57
C LEU A 26 -6.00 -13.38 -6.14
N THR A 27 -5.00 -12.51 -6.14
CA THR A 27 -3.62 -12.82 -6.53
C THR A 27 -2.66 -12.32 -5.46
N ARG A 28 -1.67 -13.14 -5.09
CA ARG A 28 -0.60 -12.71 -4.19
C ARG A 28 0.37 -11.79 -4.93
N LEU A 29 0.67 -10.65 -4.35
CA LEU A 29 1.57 -9.67 -4.95
C LEU A 29 3.00 -10.26 -5.12
N PHE A 30 3.45 -11.06 -4.16
CA PHE A 30 4.81 -11.60 -4.15
C PHE A 30 5.04 -12.79 -5.08
N ASP A 31 3.97 -13.41 -5.60
CA ASP A 31 4.12 -14.51 -6.57
C ASP A 31 4.95 -14.07 -7.78
N SER A 32 5.81 -14.96 -8.26
CA SER A 32 6.73 -14.68 -9.39
C SER A 32 7.71 -13.52 -9.14
N THR A 33 8.00 -13.20 -7.89
CA THR A 33 9.02 -12.23 -7.48
C THR A 33 10.07 -12.89 -6.59
N PRO A 34 11.22 -12.24 -6.32
CA PRO A 34 12.18 -12.71 -5.32
C PRO A 34 11.61 -12.89 -3.90
N LEU A 35 10.42 -12.33 -3.62
CA LEU A 35 9.72 -12.47 -2.33
C LEU A 35 8.73 -13.65 -2.29
N ALA A 36 8.66 -14.50 -3.31
CA ALA A 36 7.69 -15.60 -3.39
C ALA A 36 7.74 -16.58 -2.19
N ALA A 37 8.91 -16.72 -1.56
CA ALA A 37 9.06 -17.53 -0.35
C ALA A 37 8.36 -16.94 0.90
N TYR A 38 7.96 -15.66 0.85
CA TYR A 38 7.27 -14.96 1.94
C TYR A 38 5.77 -14.80 1.63
N ASP A 39 5.16 -15.82 1.09
CA ASP A 39 3.78 -15.81 0.59
C ASP A 39 2.74 -15.46 1.66
N GLU A 40 2.97 -15.86 2.92
CA GLU A 40 2.10 -15.51 4.06
C GLU A 40 2.11 -14.01 4.41
N GLN A 41 3.16 -13.29 3.99
CA GLN A 41 3.29 -11.84 4.19
C GLN A 41 2.88 -11.05 2.94
N SER A 42 2.57 -11.74 1.85
CA SER A 42 2.24 -11.12 0.58
C SER A 42 0.93 -10.35 0.67
N PRO A 43 0.88 -9.06 0.30
CA PRO A 43 -0.37 -8.38 0.05
C PRO A 43 -1.20 -9.12 -1.00
N LEU A 44 -2.51 -9.04 -0.87
CA LEU A 44 -3.46 -9.67 -1.79
C LEU A 44 -4.08 -8.63 -2.70
N LEU A 45 -3.92 -8.82 -4.01
CA LEU A 45 -4.67 -8.09 -5.01
C LEU A 45 -6.00 -8.79 -5.22
N VAL A 46 -7.09 -8.15 -4.82
CA VAL A 46 -8.46 -8.64 -4.96
C VAL A 46 -9.16 -7.81 -6.01
N LYS A 47 -9.66 -8.47 -7.07
CA LYS A 47 -10.44 -7.78 -8.08
C LYS A 47 -11.81 -7.40 -7.52
N ASP A 48 -12.21 -6.15 -7.71
CA ASP A 48 -13.56 -5.72 -7.37
C ASP A 48 -14.57 -6.28 -8.40
N ASP A 49 -15.48 -7.09 -7.92
CA ASP A 49 -16.56 -7.70 -8.70
C ASP A 49 -17.91 -6.99 -8.49
N GLY A 50 -17.91 -5.81 -7.85
CA GLY A 50 -19.11 -5.10 -7.44
C GLY A 50 -19.78 -5.69 -6.19
N SER A 51 -19.06 -6.53 -5.45
CA SER A 51 -19.52 -7.14 -4.20
C SER A 51 -19.65 -6.12 -3.07
N LYS A 52 -20.14 -6.60 -1.92
CA LYS A 52 -20.27 -5.80 -0.69
C LYS A 52 -18.92 -5.40 -0.06
N LEU A 53 -17.79 -5.94 -0.58
CA LEU A 53 -16.48 -5.73 -0.01
C LEU A 53 -16.08 -4.24 -0.01
N PHE A 54 -16.32 -3.53 -1.12
CA PHE A 54 -16.02 -2.10 -1.20
C PHE A 54 -16.81 -1.28 -0.16
N ALA A 55 -18.10 -1.61 0.02
CA ALA A 55 -18.92 -0.96 1.04
C ALA A 55 -18.41 -1.27 2.46
N ALA A 56 -18.01 -2.52 2.73
CA ALA A 56 -17.43 -2.90 4.02
C ALA A 56 -16.13 -2.14 4.32
N ILE A 57 -15.28 -1.92 3.31
CA ILE A 57 -14.05 -1.11 3.45
C ILE A 57 -14.37 0.35 3.76
N GLN A 58 -15.37 0.92 3.11
CA GLN A 58 -15.77 2.30 3.39
C GLN A 58 -16.36 2.48 4.79
N GLN A 59 -17.07 1.48 5.30
CA GLN A 59 -17.69 1.51 6.62
C GLN A 59 -16.68 1.32 7.76
N ALA A 60 -15.66 0.50 7.58
CA ALA A 60 -14.67 0.17 8.60
C ALA A 60 -13.25 0.07 8.00
N PRO A 61 -12.70 1.17 7.47
CA PRO A 61 -11.45 1.15 6.71
C PRO A 61 -10.24 0.66 7.50
N GLU A 62 -10.22 0.83 8.82
CA GLU A 62 -9.13 0.35 9.67
C GLU A 62 -9.02 -1.19 9.70
N GLN A 63 -10.11 -1.90 9.40
CA GLN A 63 -10.12 -3.36 9.34
C GLN A 63 -9.55 -3.91 8.04
N TRP A 64 -9.34 -3.05 7.04
CA TRP A 64 -8.93 -3.39 5.69
C TRP A 64 -7.70 -2.56 5.24
N PRO A 65 -6.58 -2.65 5.98
CA PRO A 65 -5.41 -1.86 5.61
C PRO A 65 -4.94 -2.22 4.21
N GLY A 66 -4.78 -1.23 3.36
CA GLY A 66 -4.38 -1.42 1.98
C GLY A 66 -4.71 -0.23 1.09
N LEU A 67 -4.70 -0.48 -0.22
CA LEU A 67 -4.91 0.53 -1.25
C LEU A 67 -6.10 0.12 -2.14
N ILE A 68 -6.83 1.11 -2.62
CA ILE A 68 -7.85 0.97 -3.66
C ILE A 68 -7.25 1.49 -4.96
N LEU A 69 -7.26 0.65 -6.00
CA LEU A 69 -6.64 0.91 -7.30
C LEU A 69 -7.70 0.94 -8.39
N ARG A 70 -7.56 1.87 -9.34
CA ARG A 70 -8.37 1.89 -10.56
C ARG A 70 -7.49 2.05 -11.78
N SER A 71 -7.84 1.37 -12.88
CA SER A 71 -7.11 1.43 -14.15
C SER A 71 -7.99 1.04 -15.33
N GLU A 72 -7.65 1.52 -16.52
CA GLU A 72 -8.19 1.04 -17.80
C GLU A 72 -7.38 -0.15 -18.34
N HIS A 73 -6.17 -0.37 -17.81
CA HIS A 73 -5.30 -1.47 -18.21
C HIS A 73 -5.78 -2.82 -17.66
N SER A 74 -5.25 -3.90 -18.23
CA SER A 74 -5.54 -5.27 -17.78
C SER A 74 -4.97 -5.55 -16.38
N THR A 75 -5.56 -6.53 -15.68
CA THR A 75 -5.04 -7.03 -14.40
C THR A 75 -3.56 -7.43 -14.50
N THR A 76 -3.17 -8.08 -15.60
CA THR A 76 -1.77 -8.49 -15.85
C THR A 76 -0.83 -7.30 -15.91
N ALA A 77 -1.20 -6.22 -16.61
CA ALA A 77 -0.39 -5.02 -16.71
C ALA A 77 -0.26 -4.30 -15.35
N VAL A 78 -1.38 -4.16 -14.64
CA VAL A 78 -1.40 -3.57 -13.30
C VAL A 78 -0.53 -4.38 -12.34
N LEU A 79 -0.69 -5.71 -12.31
CA LEU A 79 0.08 -6.60 -11.44
C LEU A 79 1.58 -6.57 -11.74
N ALA A 80 1.96 -6.55 -13.03
CA ALA A 80 3.35 -6.44 -13.44
C ALA A 80 3.99 -5.12 -12.93
N HIS A 81 3.28 -4.01 -13.06
CA HIS A 81 3.73 -2.73 -12.53
C HIS A 81 3.86 -2.74 -11.01
N LEU A 82 2.83 -3.23 -10.29
CA LEU A 82 2.84 -3.31 -8.83
C LEU A 82 4.02 -4.16 -8.31
N ARG A 83 4.34 -5.27 -8.98
CA ARG A 83 5.50 -6.11 -8.65
C ARG A 83 6.81 -5.41 -8.91
N GLN A 84 6.89 -4.63 -9.97
CA GLN A 84 8.11 -3.92 -10.35
C GLN A 84 8.47 -2.81 -9.37
N ILE A 85 7.50 -2.03 -8.89
CA ILE A 85 7.73 -0.93 -7.94
C ILE A 85 7.98 -1.40 -6.51
N LEU A 86 7.84 -2.70 -6.21
CA LEU A 86 8.25 -3.27 -4.92
C LEU A 86 9.75 -3.14 -4.67
N PHE A 87 10.55 -3.26 -5.73
CA PHE A 87 12.01 -3.32 -5.62
C PHE A 87 12.61 -1.99 -5.97
N VAL A 88 13.31 -1.41 -5.02
CA VAL A 88 13.85 -0.06 -5.13
C VAL A 88 15.35 -0.03 -4.86
N ASN A 89 16.03 0.88 -5.53
CA ASN A 89 17.40 1.27 -5.20
C ASN A 89 17.38 2.59 -4.42
N PHE A 90 18.22 2.68 -3.43
CA PHE A 90 18.44 3.89 -2.65
C PHE A 90 19.90 3.97 -2.24
N ASP A 91 20.38 5.16 -1.89
CA ASP A 91 21.66 5.35 -1.22
C ASP A 91 22.83 4.57 -1.85
N GLN A 92 23.34 5.01 -2.99
CA GLN A 92 24.47 4.39 -3.70
C GLN A 92 24.29 2.90 -4.06
N ASN A 93 23.14 2.56 -4.64
CA ASN A 93 22.80 1.21 -5.12
C ASN A 93 22.46 0.17 -4.04
N ARG A 94 22.12 0.56 -2.83
CA ARG A 94 21.48 -0.37 -1.90
C ARG A 94 20.10 -0.75 -2.43
N LYS A 95 19.74 -2.04 -2.29
CA LYS A 95 18.45 -2.57 -2.71
C LYS A 95 17.53 -2.71 -1.52
N GLY A 96 16.25 -2.44 -1.73
CA GLY A 96 15.23 -2.61 -0.72
C GLY A 96 13.87 -2.95 -1.29
N VAL A 97 12.95 -3.27 -0.39
CA VAL A 97 11.55 -3.51 -0.71
C VAL A 97 10.73 -2.33 -0.20
N LEU A 98 10.04 -1.66 -1.12
CA LEU A 98 9.12 -0.58 -0.78
C LEU A 98 7.74 -1.16 -0.47
N ARG A 99 7.34 -1.15 0.80
CA ARG A 99 6.03 -1.63 1.27
C ARG A 99 4.92 -0.58 1.03
N TYR A 100 4.83 -0.06 -0.19
CA TYR A 100 3.87 0.99 -0.56
C TYR A 100 2.40 0.59 -0.36
N SER A 101 2.09 -0.70 -0.32
CA SER A 101 0.75 -1.23 -0.03
C SER A 101 0.29 -0.99 1.42
N ASN A 102 1.24 -0.74 2.33
CA ASN A 102 0.92 -0.35 3.70
C ASN A 102 0.44 1.10 3.75
N PRO A 103 -0.78 1.39 4.29
CA PRO A 103 -1.34 2.74 4.31
C PRO A 103 -0.48 3.78 5.03
N THR A 104 0.24 3.38 6.09
CA THR A 104 1.17 4.30 6.76
C THR A 104 2.33 4.65 5.85
N THR A 105 2.98 3.67 5.22
CA THR A 105 4.06 3.92 4.24
C THR A 105 3.56 4.77 3.08
N ALA A 106 2.37 4.48 2.54
CA ALA A 106 1.74 5.27 1.49
C ALA A 106 1.58 6.75 1.90
N SER A 107 1.22 7.00 3.17
CA SER A 107 1.02 8.34 3.72
C SER A 107 2.31 9.16 3.88
N TYR A 108 3.47 8.52 3.93
CA TYR A 108 4.78 9.20 3.88
C TYR A 108 5.32 9.30 2.46
N PHE A 109 5.23 8.22 1.71
CA PHE A 109 5.88 8.08 0.43
C PHE A 109 5.26 8.94 -0.68
N PHE A 110 3.97 8.78 -0.92
CA PHE A 110 3.30 9.47 -2.03
C PHE A 110 3.27 10.99 -1.90
N PRO A 111 3.03 11.60 -0.72
CA PRO A 111 3.13 13.04 -0.57
C PRO A 111 4.55 13.62 -0.76
N ALA A 112 5.59 12.79 -0.65
CA ALA A 112 6.97 13.21 -0.89
C ALA A 112 7.36 13.15 -2.38
N CYS A 113 6.49 12.62 -3.24
CA CYS A 113 6.73 12.55 -4.67
C CYS A 113 6.38 13.87 -5.35
N THR A 114 7.21 14.29 -6.29
CA THR A 114 6.86 15.34 -7.26
C THR A 114 5.79 14.83 -8.25
N ALA A 115 5.16 15.72 -9.00
CA ALA A 115 4.17 15.33 -10.00
C ALA A 115 4.73 14.36 -11.05
N GLY A 116 5.99 14.54 -11.48
CA GLY A 116 6.65 13.63 -12.41
C GLY A 116 6.92 12.26 -11.81
N GLU A 117 7.33 12.22 -10.54
CA GLU A 117 7.54 10.98 -9.81
C GLU A 117 6.22 10.23 -9.57
N LEU A 118 5.15 10.94 -9.21
CA LEU A 118 3.81 10.33 -9.06
C LEU A 118 3.34 9.65 -10.36
N LYS A 119 3.55 10.29 -11.52
CA LYS A 119 3.26 9.69 -12.82
C LYS A 119 3.97 8.34 -13.00
N PHE A 120 5.24 8.27 -12.60
CA PHE A 120 6.04 7.03 -12.65
C PHE A 120 5.52 5.97 -11.68
N TRP A 121 5.33 6.34 -10.39
CA TRP A 121 4.95 5.39 -9.34
C TRP A 121 3.51 4.87 -9.49
N LEU A 122 2.59 5.70 -9.97
CA LEU A 122 1.22 5.28 -10.27
C LEU A 122 1.16 4.44 -11.56
N GLY A 123 2.02 4.72 -12.54
CA GLY A 123 2.12 3.93 -13.78
C GLY A 123 0.78 3.77 -14.51
N PRO A 124 0.26 2.53 -14.65
CA PRO A 124 -1.02 2.25 -15.33
C PRO A 124 -2.26 2.63 -14.52
N LEU A 125 -2.11 3.03 -13.25
CA LEU A 125 -3.23 3.36 -12.38
C LEU A 125 -3.73 4.76 -12.69
N THR A 126 -5.04 4.90 -12.94
CA THR A 126 -5.71 6.19 -13.08
C THR A 126 -5.98 6.83 -11.72
N HIS A 127 -6.25 6.01 -10.71
CA HIS A 127 -6.54 6.44 -9.35
C HIS A 127 -5.93 5.48 -8.33
N LEU A 128 -5.45 6.06 -7.25
CA LEU A 128 -4.98 5.37 -6.06
C LEU A 128 -5.60 6.03 -4.84
N SER A 129 -6.19 5.27 -3.94
CA SER A 129 -6.69 5.81 -2.66
C SER A 129 -6.44 4.85 -1.51
N TRP A 130 -6.32 5.41 -0.31
CA TRP A 130 -6.15 4.65 0.93
C TRP A 130 -6.70 5.41 2.13
N TYR A 131 -7.06 4.66 3.16
CA TYR A 131 -7.35 5.21 4.47
C TYR A 131 -6.12 5.08 5.35
N GLY A 132 -5.58 6.20 5.84
CA GLY A 132 -4.34 6.17 6.59
C GLY A 132 -3.88 7.54 7.07
N GLY A 133 -2.64 7.60 7.52
CA GLY A 133 -1.97 8.78 7.99
C GLY A 133 -0.55 8.46 8.47
N SER A 134 0.16 9.49 8.93
CA SER A 134 1.46 9.35 9.58
C SER A 134 1.33 8.72 10.96
N TRP A 135 2.44 8.40 11.61
CA TRP A 135 2.44 7.91 12.99
C TRP A 135 1.86 8.95 13.99
N PRO A 136 2.17 10.25 13.87
CA PRO A 136 1.48 11.29 14.63
C PRO A 136 -0.03 11.34 14.39
N ASP A 137 -0.50 11.21 13.14
CA ASP A 137 -1.93 11.16 12.82
C ASP A 137 -2.60 9.97 13.51
N LYS A 138 -1.94 8.81 13.49
CA LYS A 138 -2.42 7.60 14.16
C LYS A 138 -2.50 7.80 15.68
N ALA A 139 -1.47 8.41 16.28
CA ALA A 139 -1.43 8.68 17.72
C ALA A 139 -2.55 9.62 18.17
N THR A 140 -2.97 10.54 17.30
CA THR A 140 -4.01 11.56 17.59
C THR A 140 -5.39 11.23 17.02
N GLY A 141 -5.55 10.05 16.38
CA GLY A 141 -6.81 9.63 15.78
C GLY A 141 -7.22 10.45 14.54
N GLN A 142 -6.24 11.06 13.84
CA GLN A 142 -6.46 11.91 12.66
C GLN A 142 -6.29 11.17 11.33
N MET A 143 -6.56 9.88 11.33
CA MET A 143 -6.55 9.07 10.11
C MET A 143 -7.66 9.51 9.15
N LYS A 144 -7.37 9.50 7.85
CA LYS A 144 -8.32 9.97 6.82
C LYS A 144 -8.13 9.25 5.48
N TRP A 145 -9.09 9.46 4.58
CA TRP A 145 -8.96 9.04 3.20
C TRP A 145 -8.02 9.97 2.43
N HIS A 146 -7.12 9.37 1.67
CA HIS A 146 -6.24 10.01 0.70
C HIS A 146 -6.60 9.51 -0.69
N ALA A 147 -6.42 10.35 -1.70
CA ALA A 147 -6.62 9.99 -3.09
C ALA A 147 -5.61 10.70 -4.00
N LEU A 148 -5.16 9.99 -5.02
CA LEU A 148 -4.28 10.49 -6.06
C LEU A 148 -4.85 10.12 -7.43
N GLU A 149 -4.66 11.01 -8.41
CA GLU A 149 -5.04 10.81 -9.80
C GLU A 149 -3.81 10.84 -10.70
N ASN A 150 -3.81 10.00 -11.71
CA ASN A 150 -2.79 9.98 -12.76
C ASN A 150 -3.44 10.16 -14.13
N PRO A 151 -3.52 11.39 -14.62
CA PRO A 151 -4.10 11.66 -15.95
C PRO A 151 -3.30 11.06 -17.11
N ALA A 152 -2.03 10.71 -16.85
CA ALA A 152 -1.14 10.10 -17.82
C ALA A 152 -1.16 8.56 -17.84
N ALA A 153 -2.05 7.93 -17.08
CA ALA A 153 -2.12 6.46 -17.00
C ALA A 153 -2.32 5.78 -18.35
N ASN A 154 -3.07 6.40 -19.26
CA ASN A 154 -3.31 5.85 -20.60
C ASN A 154 -2.08 5.91 -21.53
N GLU A 155 -1.11 6.77 -21.21
CA GLU A 155 0.18 6.88 -21.93
C GLU A 155 1.24 5.93 -21.36
N TRP A 156 0.92 5.24 -20.25
CA TRP A 156 1.87 4.37 -19.59
C TRP A 156 2.30 3.21 -20.49
N GLN A 157 3.60 2.93 -20.44
CA GLN A 157 4.20 1.77 -21.10
C GLN A 157 4.97 0.96 -20.07
N ALA A 158 4.89 -0.36 -20.20
CA ALA A 158 5.61 -1.26 -19.32
C ALA A 158 7.11 -0.98 -19.37
N LEU A 159 7.73 -0.92 -18.20
CA LEU A 159 9.17 -0.75 -18.10
C LEU A 159 9.92 -1.99 -18.62
N ALA A 160 11.14 -1.79 -19.10
CA ALA A 160 11.97 -2.89 -19.54
C ALA A 160 12.22 -3.91 -18.40
N VAL A 161 12.34 -5.17 -18.78
CA VAL A 161 12.70 -6.24 -17.83
C VAL A 161 14.01 -5.90 -17.15
N GLY A 162 14.04 -5.97 -15.82
CA GLY A 162 15.23 -5.65 -15.00
C GLY A 162 15.40 -4.16 -14.67
N HIS A 163 14.46 -3.29 -15.10
CA HIS A 163 14.46 -1.90 -14.64
C HIS A 163 14.34 -1.85 -13.11
N GLN A 164 15.20 -1.08 -12.47
CA GLN A 164 15.18 -0.87 -11.02
C GLN A 164 14.78 0.57 -10.74
N SER A 165 13.72 0.73 -9.94
CA SER A 165 13.22 2.03 -9.53
C SER A 165 14.12 2.63 -8.46
N ALA A 166 14.64 3.84 -8.69
CA ALA A 166 15.46 4.54 -7.71
C ALA A 166 14.59 5.51 -6.91
N LEU A 167 14.79 5.54 -5.58
CA LEU A 167 14.17 6.53 -4.71
C LEU A 167 14.90 7.86 -4.83
N SER A 168 14.13 8.95 -4.97
CA SER A 168 14.69 10.30 -4.86
C SER A 168 15.03 10.63 -3.42
N SER A 169 15.84 11.68 -3.22
CA SER A 169 16.21 12.13 -1.87
C SER A 169 15.00 12.51 -1.01
N GLY A 170 13.98 13.13 -1.61
CA GLY A 170 12.73 13.46 -0.91
C GLY A 170 11.97 12.23 -0.42
N GLN A 171 11.89 11.19 -1.25
CA GLN A 171 11.27 9.92 -0.91
C GLN A 171 12.06 9.19 0.20
N GLN A 172 13.39 9.16 0.11
CA GLN A 172 14.24 8.57 1.14
C GLN A 172 14.06 9.28 2.49
N GLN A 173 14.10 10.61 2.51
CA GLN A 173 13.87 11.41 3.73
C GLN A 173 12.48 11.16 4.34
N ALA A 174 11.44 11.00 3.51
CA ALA A 174 10.10 10.69 4.00
C ALA A 174 10.04 9.31 4.67
N LEU A 175 10.70 8.30 4.11
CA LEU A 175 10.77 6.96 4.69
C LEU A 175 11.63 6.91 5.97
N GLU A 176 12.73 7.67 6.02
CA GLU A 176 13.52 7.85 7.23
C GLU A 176 12.70 8.51 8.35
N ARG A 177 11.94 9.56 8.02
CA ARG A 177 11.02 10.20 8.95
C ARG A 177 9.96 9.21 9.47
N GLN A 178 9.41 8.36 8.59
CA GLN A 178 8.49 7.30 9.01
C GLN A 178 9.11 6.40 10.09
N GLN A 179 10.36 5.99 9.92
CA GLN A 179 11.05 5.14 10.90
C GLN A 179 11.29 5.85 12.23
N GLN A 180 11.70 7.12 12.19
CA GLN A 180 11.93 7.94 13.38
C GLN A 180 10.62 8.14 14.15
N GLU A 181 9.55 8.54 13.49
CA GLU A 181 8.24 8.76 14.11
C GLU A 181 7.62 7.44 14.63
N HIS A 182 7.86 6.32 13.96
CA HIS A 182 7.47 5.00 14.48
C HIS A 182 8.17 4.67 15.80
N SER A 183 9.45 4.94 15.90
CA SER A 183 10.19 4.72 17.14
C SER A 183 9.64 5.54 18.31
N VAL A 184 9.30 6.81 18.06
CA VAL A 184 8.65 7.68 19.05
C VAL A 184 7.26 7.15 19.43
N TYR A 185 6.47 6.74 18.45
CA TYR A 185 5.14 6.16 18.66
C TYR A 185 5.20 4.92 19.57
N LEU A 186 6.13 4.00 19.30
CA LEU A 186 6.30 2.80 20.14
C LEU A 186 6.70 3.15 21.56
N GLN A 187 7.64 4.07 21.76
CA GLN A 187 8.07 4.49 23.09
C GLN A 187 6.92 5.07 23.92
N SER A 188 6.08 5.90 23.33
CA SER A 188 4.93 6.51 24.02
C SER A 188 3.84 5.48 24.37
N HIS A 189 3.67 4.42 23.61
CA HIS A 189 2.67 3.37 23.87
C HIS A 189 3.16 2.29 24.81
N LEU A 190 4.46 2.01 24.84
CA LEU A 190 5.07 1.07 25.80
C LEU A 190 5.19 1.66 27.22
N GLN A 191 5.14 2.98 27.37
CA GLN A 191 5.23 3.68 28.66
C GLN A 191 3.87 3.91 29.33
N GLN A 192 2.74 3.58 28.70
CA GLN A 192 1.45 3.58 29.38
C GLN A 192 1.36 2.35 30.27
N PRO A 193 1.43 2.46 31.61
CA PRO A 193 1.16 1.34 32.48
C PRO A 193 -0.28 0.90 32.25
N SER A 194 -0.48 -0.42 32.12
CA SER A 194 -1.78 -1.03 32.23
C SER A 194 -2.39 -0.56 33.56
N THR A 195 -3.26 0.44 33.50
CA THR A 195 -4.10 0.81 34.66
C THR A 195 -4.96 -0.41 34.96
N GLY A 196 -4.55 -1.11 36.01
CA GLY A 196 -5.18 -2.31 36.48
C GLY A 196 -6.66 -2.10 36.73
N GLN A 197 -7.42 -3.05 36.29
CA GLN A 197 -8.67 -3.39 36.92
C GLN A 197 -8.31 -3.97 38.29
N GLU A 198 -8.39 -3.16 39.32
CA GLU A 198 -8.69 -3.59 40.67
C GLU A 198 -10.05 -3.01 41.02
N SER A 199 -11.04 -3.87 41.07
CA SER A 199 -12.14 -3.96 42.07
C SER A 199 -13.18 -4.94 41.58
#